data_bbd9a5c2b432e742318ca6fbaf775241
#
_entry.id   bbd9a5c2b432e742318ca6fbaf775241
#
_cell.length_a   1.000
_cell.length_b   1.000
_cell.length_c   1.000
_cell.angle_alpha   90.00
_cell.angle_beta   90.00
_cell.angle_gamma   90.00
#
_symmetry.space_group_name_H-M   'P 1'
#
loop_
_entity.id
_entity.type
_entity.pdbx_description
1 polymer ?
#
loop_
_entity_poly.entity_id
_entity_poly.type
_entity_poly.pdbx_seq_one_letter_code
_entity_poly.pdbx_strand_id
1 'polypeptide(L)'
;IDKVIQQPFYTEMRTNQQLGYIVWSYTRNIKNRYFLNFLIQSGVYDGGELDKRADKFIYSSAENEIVKLDENTFKQIIESCIEELEKKPMSILEKATKLKTAIFEYDINYFRDEETVDALNQINKENLLSVFNEVVSPKSRKMINVVTFAENHKNISNMKSSFTDLEKWKSSRIYK
;
A
#
# COMPACT_ATOMS: atom_id res chain seq x y z
N ILE A 1 8.59 2.70 1.54
CA ILE A 1 8.26 1.26 1.50
C ILE A 1 7.63 0.92 0.15
N ASP A 2 6.49 1.53 -0.19
CA ASP A 2 5.74 1.19 -1.42
C ASP A 2 6.61 1.27 -2.69
N LYS A 3 7.32 2.36 -2.90
CA LYS A 3 8.22 2.52 -4.07
C LYS A 3 9.32 1.45 -4.19
N VAL A 4 9.70 0.83 -3.07
CA VAL A 4 10.68 -0.28 -3.06
C VAL A 4 10.04 -1.61 -3.44
N ILE A 5 8.85 -1.90 -2.90
CA ILE A 5 8.23 -3.22 -3.03
C ILE A 5 7.24 -3.33 -4.20
N GLN A 6 6.82 -2.22 -4.79
CA GLN A 6 5.81 -2.16 -5.85
C GLN A 6 6.19 -3.00 -7.06
N GLN A 7 7.39 -2.78 -7.61
CA GLN A 7 7.87 -3.52 -8.77
C GLN A 7 8.14 -5.00 -8.47
N PRO A 8 8.80 -5.36 -7.37
CA PRO A 8 8.94 -6.76 -6.95
C PRO A 8 7.59 -7.47 -6.76
N PHE A 9 6.61 -6.82 -6.12
CA PHE A 9 5.28 -7.38 -5.95
C PHE A 9 4.59 -7.62 -7.29
N TYR A 10 4.62 -6.64 -8.18
CA TYR A 10 4.06 -6.79 -9.52
C TYR A 10 4.74 -7.93 -10.29
N THR A 11 6.06 -7.98 -10.28
CA THR A 11 6.84 -9.00 -10.99
C THR A 11 6.50 -10.39 -10.46
N GLU A 12 6.47 -10.57 -9.16
CA GLU A 12 6.17 -11.88 -8.55
C GLU A 12 4.73 -12.31 -8.85
N MET A 13 3.74 -11.46 -8.57
CA MET A 13 2.34 -11.84 -8.69
C MET A 13 1.84 -11.87 -10.14
N ARG A 14 2.27 -10.90 -10.95
CA ARG A 14 1.79 -10.74 -12.32
C ARG A 14 2.60 -11.56 -13.32
N THR A 15 3.94 -11.52 -13.22
CA THR A 15 4.83 -12.12 -14.23
C THR A 15 5.17 -13.55 -13.89
N ASN A 16 5.69 -13.80 -12.68
CA ASN A 16 6.15 -15.13 -12.29
C ASN A 16 5.00 -16.08 -12.00
N GLN A 17 4.04 -15.65 -11.19
CA GLN A 17 2.91 -16.50 -10.79
C GLN A 17 1.70 -16.39 -11.72
N GLN A 18 1.63 -15.39 -12.57
CA GLN A 18 0.55 -15.14 -13.53
C GLN A 18 -0.85 -15.14 -12.88
N LEU A 19 -0.97 -14.53 -11.69
CA LEU A 19 -2.20 -14.60 -10.90
C LEU A 19 -3.38 -13.91 -11.57
N GLY A 20 -3.13 -12.82 -12.32
CA GLY A 20 -4.21 -12.11 -12.97
C GLY A 20 -3.76 -10.85 -13.72
N TYR A 21 -4.73 -10.14 -14.30
CA TYR A 21 -4.45 -8.94 -15.08
C TYR A 21 -4.18 -7.71 -14.20
N ILE A 22 -4.93 -7.56 -13.11
CA ILE A 22 -4.76 -6.43 -12.19
C ILE A 22 -3.97 -6.91 -10.98
N VAL A 23 -2.76 -6.40 -10.85
CA VAL A 23 -1.87 -6.59 -9.71
C VAL A 23 -1.23 -5.25 -9.40
N TRP A 24 -1.55 -4.66 -8.25
CA TRP A 24 -1.01 -3.36 -7.83
C TRP A 24 -0.64 -3.38 -6.37
N SER A 25 0.41 -2.64 -6.02
CA SER A 25 0.59 -2.13 -4.67
C SER A 25 0.64 -0.61 -4.72
N TYR A 26 0.09 0.04 -3.71
CA TYR A 26 0.07 1.49 -3.62
C TYR A 26 -0.20 1.96 -2.20
N THR A 27 0.32 3.13 -1.88
CA THR A 27 0.01 3.79 -0.61
C THR A 27 -1.19 4.73 -0.79
N ARG A 28 -2.12 4.66 0.15
CA ARG A 28 -3.27 5.58 0.22
C ARG A 28 -3.27 6.30 1.55
N ASN A 29 -3.48 7.60 1.52
CA ASN A 29 -3.77 8.39 2.70
C ASN A 29 -5.28 8.55 2.87
N ILE A 30 -5.77 8.43 4.10
CA ILE A 30 -7.15 8.73 4.47
C ILE A 30 -7.07 9.45 5.82
N LYS A 31 -7.38 10.73 5.84
CA LYS A 31 -7.38 11.56 7.05
C LYS A 31 -6.09 11.38 7.87
N ASN A 32 -4.97 11.67 7.22
CA ASN A 32 -3.62 11.58 7.80
C ASN A 32 -3.21 10.19 8.32
N ARG A 33 -3.87 9.14 7.85
CA ARG A 33 -3.52 7.75 8.11
C ARG A 33 -3.11 7.05 6.82
N TYR A 34 -1.96 6.42 6.83
CA TYR A 34 -1.40 5.75 5.65
C TYR A 34 -1.73 4.27 5.64
N PHE A 35 -2.17 3.79 4.50
CA PHE A 35 -2.47 2.40 4.23
C PHE A 35 -1.62 1.93 3.06
N LEU A 36 -0.86 0.87 3.26
CA LEU A 36 -0.22 0.15 2.18
C LEU A 36 -1.22 -0.89 1.67
N ASN A 37 -1.59 -0.76 0.40
CA ASN A 37 -2.61 -1.59 -0.22
C ASN A 37 -1.97 -2.56 -1.21
N PHE A 38 -2.47 -3.78 -1.23
CA PHE A 38 -2.17 -4.79 -2.24
C PHE A 38 -3.48 -5.20 -2.90
N LEU A 39 -3.52 -5.16 -4.21
CA LEU A 39 -4.71 -5.51 -5.00
C LEU A 39 -4.34 -6.57 -6.01
N ILE A 40 -5.05 -7.69 -6.00
CA ILE A 40 -4.92 -8.76 -6.99
C ILE A 40 -6.32 -9.12 -7.48
N GLN A 41 -6.51 -9.13 -8.80
CA GLN A 41 -7.70 -9.65 -9.43
C GLN A 41 -7.32 -10.85 -10.30
N SER A 42 -7.96 -11.99 -10.08
CA SER A 42 -7.74 -13.21 -10.85
C SER A 42 -9.04 -13.75 -11.43
N GLY A 43 -8.96 -14.32 -12.64
CA GLY A 43 -10.03 -15.12 -13.23
C GLY A 43 -9.87 -16.62 -12.98
N VAL A 44 -8.75 -17.04 -12.36
CA VAL A 44 -8.39 -18.45 -12.19
C VAL A 44 -8.37 -18.85 -10.73
N TYR A 45 -7.80 -18.01 -9.87
CA TYR A 45 -7.60 -18.31 -8.45
C TYR A 45 -8.70 -17.69 -7.59
N ASP A 46 -9.14 -18.40 -6.57
CA ASP A 46 -10.05 -17.86 -5.57
C ASP A 46 -9.34 -16.90 -4.60
N GLY A 47 -10.14 -16.11 -3.87
CA GLY A 47 -9.62 -15.09 -2.99
C GLY A 47 -8.77 -15.63 -1.84
N GLY A 48 -9.01 -16.85 -1.37
CA GLY A 48 -8.21 -17.47 -0.33
C GLY A 48 -6.82 -17.86 -0.79
N GLU A 49 -6.69 -18.32 -2.02
CA GLU A 49 -5.40 -18.61 -2.63
C GLU A 49 -4.62 -17.33 -2.94
N LEU A 50 -5.30 -16.29 -3.42
CA LEU A 50 -4.67 -14.98 -3.67
C LEU A 50 -4.14 -14.36 -2.37
N ASP A 51 -4.91 -14.45 -1.29
CA ASP A 51 -4.49 -13.97 0.04
C ASP A 51 -3.23 -14.66 0.53
N LYS A 52 -3.18 -16.00 0.46
CA LYS A 52 -2.00 -16.78 0.85
C LYS A 52 -0.75 -16.40 0.05
N ARG A 53 -0.90 -16.15 -1.25
CA ARG A 53 0.23 -15.79 -2.12
C ARG A 53 0.73 -14.39 -1.84
N ALA A 54 -0.20 -13.42 -1.64
CA ALA A 54 0.16 -12.07 -1.22
C ALA A 54 0.87 -12.08 0.14
N ASP A 55 0.32 -12.81 1.12
CA ASP A 55 0.92 -12.98 2.44
C ASP A 55 2.32 -13.60 2.36
N LYS A 56 2.51 -14.62 1.53
CA LYS A 56 3.81 -15.23 1.33
C LYS A 56 4.83 -14.23 0.81
N PHE A 57 4.45 -13.39 -0.15
CA PHE A 57 5.33 -12.32 -0.65
C PHE A 57 5.69 -11.34 0.46
N ILE A 58 4.71 -10.83 1.17
CA ILE A 58 4.92 -9.86 2.25
C ILE A 58 5.80 -10.46 3.35
N TYR A 59 5.59 -11.74 3.66
CA TYR A 59 6.31 -12.44 4.72
C TYR A 59 7.77 -12.75 4.38
N SER A 60 8.04 -13.18 3.14
CA SER A 60 9.33 -13.77 2.79
C SER A 60 10.17 -12.92 1.83
N SER A 61 9.54 -12.05 1.05
CA SER A 61 10.22 -11.35 -0.04
C SER A 61 10.34 -9.86 0.18
N ALA A 62 9.29 -9.21 0.69
CA ALA A 62 9.24 -7.74 0.76
C ALA A 62 10.33 -7.14 1.67
N GLU A 63 10.64 -7.76 2.80
CA GLU A 63 11.75 -7.34 3.68
C GLU A 63 13.10 -7.48 2.96
N ASN A 64 13.29 -8.60 2.26
CA ASN A 64 14.52 -8.86 1.53
C ASN A 64 14.76 -7.85 0.41
N GLU A 65 13.73 -7.33 -0.23
CA GLU A 65 13.86 -6.27 -1.24
C GLU A 65 14.43 -4.99 -0.64
N ILE A 66 14.04 -4.65 0.60
CA ILE A 66 14.61 -3.51 1.32
C ILE A 66 16.06 -3.79 1.73
N VAL A 67 16.35 -4.99 2.24
CA VAL A 67 17.70 -5.38 2.68
C VAL A 67 18.68 -5.38 1.51
N LYS A 68 18.30 -5.89 0.35
CA LYS A 68 19.14 -5.99 -0.86
C LYS A 68 19.33 -4.65 -1.56
N LEU A 69 18.52 -3.65 -1.25
CA LEU A 69 18.59 -2.34 -1.89
C LEU A 69 19.95 -1.70 -1.65
N ASP A 70 20.69 -1.42 -2.70
CA ASP A 70 21.95 -0.70 -2.59
C ASP A 70 21.73 0.79 -2.32
N GLU A 71 22.72 1.44 -1.74
CA GLU A 71 22.65 2.85 -1.33
C GLU A 71 22.37 3.81 -2.49
N ASN A 72 22.84 3.50 -3.67
CA ASN A 72 22.67 4.34 -4.85
C ASN A 72 21.21 4.28 -5.34
N THR A 73 20.68 3.08 -5.45
CA THR A 73 19.26 2.87 -5.81
C THR A 73 18.34 3.44 -4.74
N PHE A 74 18.69 3.31 -3.46
CA PHE A 74 17.91 3.92 -2.37
C PHE A 74 17.84 5.45 -2.53
N LYS A 75 18.99 6.11 -2.78
CA LYS A 75 19.03 7.56 -3.02
C LYS A 75 18.20 7.98 -4.23
N GLN A 76 18.30 7.25 -5.34
CA GLN A 76 17.50 7.52 -6.54
C GLN A 76 15.99 7.43 -6.27
N ILE A 77 15.57 6.46 -5.45
CA ILE A 77 14.16 6.34 -5.04
C ILE A 77 13.73 7.55 -4.20
N ILE A 78 14.56 7.99 -3.26
CA ILE A 78 14.27 9.19 -2.45
C ILE A 78 14.19 10.44 -3.33
N GLU A 79 15.16 10.65 -4.21
CA GLU A 79 15.18 11.77 -5.16
C GLU A 79 13.92 11.77 -6.03
N SER A 80 13.52 10.63 -6.57
CA SER A 80 12.28 10.49 -7.35
C SER A 80 11.03 10.85 -6.53
N CYS A 81 10.98 10.48 -5.25
CA CYS A 81 9.87 10.86 -4.37
C CYS A 81 9.84 12.37 -4.11
N ILE A 82 11.00 12.99 -3.92
CA ILE A 82 11.13 14.44 -3.71
C ILE A 82 10.68 15.19 -4.98
N GLU A 83 11.16 14.79 -6.15
CA GLU A 83 10.76 15.39 -7.43
C GLU A 83 9.24 15.32 -7.66
N GLU A 84 8.61 14.19 -7.28
CA GLU A 84 7.16 14.03 -7.39
C GLU A 84 6.40 15.00 -6.47
N LEU A 85 6.89 15.23 -5.25
CA LEU A 85 6.28 16.14 -4.27
C LEU A 85 6.49 17.62 -4.64
N GLU A 86 7.67 17.97 -5.16
CA GLU A 86 8.02 19.33 -5.54
C GLU A 86 7.43 19.76 -6.89
N LYS A 87 6.84 18.82 -7.64
CA LYS A 87 6.25 19.09 -8.93
C LYS A 87 5.16 20.15 -8.82
N LYS A 88 5.35 21.25 -9.53
CA LYS A 88 4.37 22.35 -9.58
C LYS A 88 3.13 21.94 -10.37
N PRO A 89 1.93 22.28 -9.88
CA PRO A 89 0.71 22.06 -10.66
C PRO A 89 0.76 22.77 -12.01
N MET A 90 0.48 22.05 -13.08
CA MET A 90 0.51 22.56 -14.45
C MET A 90 -0.84 23.14 -14.89
N SER A 91 -1.90 22.93 -14.10
CA SER A 91 -3.25 23.40 -14.41
C SER A 91 -3.97 23.90 -13.16
N ILE A 92 -5.04 24.70 -13.38
CA ILE A 92 -5.93 25.13 -12.29
C ILE A 92 -6.58 23.94 -11.61
N LEU A 93 -6.93 22.90 -12.38
CA LEU A 93 -7.54 21.68 -11.84
C LEU A 93 -6.58 20.92 -10.92
N GLU A 94 -5.32 20.77 -11.32
CA GLU A 94 -4.29 20.16 -10.48
C GLU A 94 -4.08 20.96 -9.19
N LYS A 95 -3.99 22.28 -9.29
CA LYS A 95 -3.87 23.15 -8.11
C LYS A 95 -5.07 23.04 -7.18
N ALA A 96 -6.27 23.03 -7.72
CA ALA A 96 -7.50 22.85 -6.94
C ALA A 96 -7.55 21.47 -6.26
N THR A 97 -7.10 20.42 -6.97
CA THR A 97 -7.01 19.07 -6.42
C THR A 97 -6.01 19.00 -5.28
N LYS A 98 -4.83 19.59 -5.42
CA LYS A 98 -3.82 19.68 -4.35
C LYS A 98 -4.37 20.38 -3.11
N LEU A 99 -5.03 21.53 -3.28
CA LEU A 99 -5.65 22.27 -2.17
C LEU A 99 -6.78 21.46 -1.52
N LYS A 100 -7.63 20.81 -2.32
CA LYS A 100 -8.68 19.92 -1.82
C LYS A 100 -8.08 18.79 -0.97
N THR A 101 -7.02 18.16 -1.44
CA THR A 101 -6.35 17.08 -0.70
C THR A 101 -5.78 17.60 0.63
N ALA A 102 -5.15 18.76 0.65
CA ALA A 102 -4.66 19.38 1.88
C ALA A 102 -5.78 19.63 2.91
N ILE A 103 -6.96 20.06 2.44
CA ILE A 103 -8.11 20.33 3.32
C ILE A 103 -8.72 19.03 3.86
N PHE A 104 -8.98 18.04 3.00
CA PHE A 104 -9.80 16.88 3.36
C PHE A 104 -9.01 15.68 3.88
N GLU A 105 -7.73 15.55 3.45
CA GLU A 105 -6.91 14.39 3.78
C GLU A 105 -5.78 14.69 4.77
N TYR A 106 -5.35 15.96 4.87
CA TYR A 106 -4.20 16.38 5.67
C TYR A 106 -4.54 17.40 6.77
N ASP A 107 -5.79 17.44 7.22
CA ASP A 107 -6.22 18.32 8.32
C ASP A 107 -5.85 19.81 8.10
N ILE A 108 -6.05 20.31 6.87
CA ILE A 108 -5.71 21.67 6.43
C ILE A 108 -4.19 21.95 6.45
N ASN A 109 -3.36 20.92 6.37
CA ASN A 109 -1.91 21.12 6.27
C ASN A 109 -1.49 21.40 4.83
N TYR A 110 -1.24 22.67 4.52
CA TYR A 110 -0.77 23.12 3.20
C TYR A 110 0.73 22.91 2.98
N PHE A 111 1.50 22.69 4.04
CA PHE A 111 2.94 22.46 4.02
C PHE A 111 3.32 20.98 4.08
N ARG A 112 2.34 20.10 3.87
CA ARG A 112 2.53 18.65 3.97
C ARG A 112 3.61 18.11 3.04
N ASP A 113 3.69 18.63 1.82
CA ASP A 113 4.66 18.17 0.83
C ASP A 113 6.06 18.60 1.25
N GLU A 114 6.24 19.83 1.70
CA GLU A 114 7.50 20.36 2.19
C GLU A 114 7.99 19.60 3.44
N GLU A 115 7.13 19.36 4.41
CA GLU A 115 7.43 18.54 5.58
C GLU A 115 7.83 17.11 5.20
N THR A 116 7.20 16.56 4.15
CA THR A 116 7.52 15.21 3.66
C THR A 116 8.88 15.20 2.97
N VAL A 117 9.22 16.24 2.21
CA VAL A 117 10.55 16.41 1.60
C VAL A 117 11.63 16.48 2.68
N ASP A 118 11.40 17.27 3.73
CA ASP A 118 12.34 17.39 4.86
C ASP A 118 12.54 16.04 5.55
N ALA A 119 11.48 15.25 5.74
CA ALA A 119 11.57 13.92 6.31
C ALA A 119 12.31 12.94 5.37
N LEU A 120 12.07 13.01 4.05
CA LEU A 120 12.75 12.18 3.06
C LEU A 120 14.25 12.45 2.99
N ASN A 121 14.68 13.69 3.17
CA ASN A 121 16.10 14.06 3.23
C ASN A 121 16.84 13.50 4.46
N GLN A 122 16.10 13.10 5.50
CA GLN A 122 16.66 12.58 6.75
C GLN A 122 16.54 11.06 6.89
N ILE A 123 15.77 10.41 6.00
CA ILE A 123 15.55 8.96 6.10
C ILE A 123 16.76 8.19 5.61
N ASN A 124 17.06 7.10 6.29
CA ASN A 124 18.05 6.11 5.87
C ASN A 124 17.39 4.73 5.72
N LYS A 125 18.15 3.80 5.17
CA LYS A 125 17.69 2.43 4.94
C LYS A 125 17.33 1.69 6.24
N GLU A 126 18.03 1.97 7.33
CA GLU A 126 17.75 1.37 8.64
C GLU A 126 16.41 1.84 9.19
N ASN A 127 16.09 3.13 9.06
CA ASN A 127 14.79 3.68 9.41
C ASN A 127 13.68 3.03 8.57
N LEU A 128 13.91 2.87 7.26
CA LEU A 128 12.94 2.24 6.37
C LEU A 128 12.64 0.80 6.80
N LEU A 129 13.67 0.03 7.13
CA LEU A 129 13.55 -1.35 7.60
C LEU A 129 12.85 -1.44 8.96
N SER A 130 13.16 -0.52 9.88
CA SER A 130 12.51 -0.43 11.18
C SER A 130 11.01 -0.19 11.03
N VAL A 131 10.61 0.79 10.22
CA VAL A 131 9.19 1.08 9.95
C VAL A 131 8.51 -0.10 9.22
N PHE A 132 9.20 -0.75 8.28
CA PHE A 132 8.67 -1.95 7.64
C PHE A 132 8.35 -3.04 8.68
N ASN A 133 9.27 -3.31 9.57
CA ASN A 133 9.11 -4.33 10.62
C ASN A 133 8.01 -3.96 11.63
N GLU A 134 7.79 -2.69 11.89
CA GLU A 134 6.71 -2.23 12.77
C GLU A 134 5.33 -2.34 12.11
N VAL A 135 5.21 -1.93 10.83
CA VAL A 135 3.91 -1.67 10.19
C VAL A 135 3.49 -2.79 9.23
N VAL A 136 4.44 -3.43 8.55
CA VAL A 136 4.16 -4.39 7.46
C VAL A 136 4.42 -5.83 7.87
N SER A 137 5.36 -6.06 8.79
CA SER A 137 5.68 -7.41 9.27
C SER A 137 4.45 -8.13 9.80
N PRO A 138 4.27 -9.41 9.47
CA PRO A 138 3.13 -10.21 9.93
C PRO A 138 2.93 -10.27 11.44
N LYS A 139 3.97 -10.02 12.22
CA LYS A 139 3.91 -10.02 13.69
C LYS A 139 3.29 -8.76 14.29
N SER A 140 3.35 -7.63 13.57
CA SER A 140 3.00 -6.30 14.10
C SER A 140 1.90 -5.60 13.30
N ARG A 141 1.74 -5.96 12.03
CA ARG A 141 0.80 -5.29 11.12
C ARG A 141 -0.64 -5.37 11.60
N LYS A 142 -1.37 -4.28 11.35
CA LYS A 142 -2.84 -4.26 11.39
C LYS A 142 -3.34 -4.39 9.96
N MET A 143 -4.10 -5.44 9.66
CA MET A 143 -4.54 -5.76 8.31
C MET A 143 -6.07 -5.78 8.22
N ILE A 144 -6.58 -5.27 7.11
CA ILE A 144 -7.96 -5.48 6.66
C ILE A 144 -7.86 -6.18 5.30
N ASN A 145 -8.46 -7.34 5.19
CA ASN A 145 -8.57 -8.07 3.95
C ASN A 145 -10.00 -7.98 3.43
N VAL A 146 -10.15 -7.55 2.19
CA VAL A 146 -11.44 -7.46 1.51
C VAL A 146 -11.41 -8.41 0.31
N VAL A 147 -12.26 -9.41 0.34
CA VAL A 147 -12.33 -10.44 -0.70
C VAL A 147 -13.68 -10.38 -1.39
N THR A 148 -13.65 -10.25 -2.72
CA THR A 148 -14.83 -10.34 -3.57
C THR A 148 -14.74 -11.61 -4.39
N PHE A 149 -15.74 -12.45 -4.28
CA PHE A 149 -15.81 -13.72 -5.01
C PHE A 149 -16.61 -13.56 -6.30
N ALA A 150 -16.06 -14.06 -7.41
CA ALA A 150 -16.86 -14.34 -8.58
C ALA A 150 -17.86 -15.46 -8.28
N GLU A 151 -18.98 -15.49 -9.01
CA GLU A 151 -20.04 -16.48 -8.78
C GLU A 151 -19.53 -17.93 -8.82
N ASN A 152 -18.62 -18.22 -9.74
CA ASN A 152 -17.99 -19.53 -9.89
C ASN A 152 -17.11 -19.95 -8.71
N HIS A 153 -16.70 -19.01 -7.85
CA HIS A 153 -15.79 -19.26 -6.74
C HIS A 153 -16.47 -19.17 -5.36
N LYS A 154 -17.75 -18.83 -5.30
CA LYS A 154 -18.49 -18.66 -4.03
C LYS A 154 -18.44 -19.87 -3.10
N ASN A 155 -18.38 -21.07 -3.67
CA ASN A 155 -18.45 -22.34 -2.92
C ASN A 155 -17.08 -23.01 -2.72
N ILE A 156 -16.01 -22.42 -3.23
CA ILE A 156 -14.67 -23.05 -3.24
C ILE A 156 -13.81 -22.53 -2.09
N SER A 157 -14.08 -21.32 -1.62
CA SER A 157 -13.23 -20.66 -0.64
C SER A 157 -13.54 -21.12 0.78
N ASN A 158 -12.52 -21.67 1.44
CA ASN A 158 -12.51 -21.97 2.87
C ASN A 158 -12.17 -20.74 3.75
N MET A 159 -12.17 -19.52 3.19
CA MET A 159 -11.90 -18.32 3.95
C MET A 159 -12.96 -18.06 5.01
N LYS A 160 -12.53 -17.97 6.25
CA LYS A 160 -13.39 -17.49 7.33
C LYS A 160 -13.46 -15.97 7.28
N SER A 161 -14.62 -15.45 6.88
CA SER A 161 -14.89 -14.02 7.02
C SER A 161 -15.10 -13.66 8.49
N SER A 162 -14.46 -12.57 8.95
CA SER A 162 -14.75 -12.01 10.27
C SER A 162 -16.07 -11.25 10.29
N PHE A 163 -16.53 -10.76 9.12
CA PHE A 163 -17.84 -10.15 8.92
C PHE A 163 -18.18 -10.13 7.43
N THR A 164 -19.45 -10.31 7.11
CA THR A 164 -20.00 -10.27 5.75
C THR A 164 -20.96 -9.10 5.54
N ASP A 165 -21.44 -8.51 6.62
CA ASP A 165 -22.36 -7.36 6.63
C ASP A 165 -21.59 -6.11 7.11
N LEU A 166 -21.28 -5.24 6.16
CA LEU A 166 -20.52 -4.02 6.41
C LEU A 166 -21.26 -3.03 7.32
N GLU A 167 -22.58 -2.90 7.17
CA GLU A 167 -23.38 -1.98 7.96
C GLU A 167 -23.46 -2.43 9.43
N LYS A 168 -23.68 -3.73 9.64
CA LYS A 168 -23.63 -4.32 10.98
C LYS A 168 -22.27 -4.17 11.63
N TRP A 169 -21.21 -4.36 10.86
CA TRP A 169 -19.86 -4.16 11.35
C TRP A 169 -19.60 -2.70 11.72
N LYS A 170 -20.00 -1.74 10.87
CA LYS A 170 -19.88 -0.31 11.17
C LYS A 170 -20.65 0.07 12.43
N SER A 171 -21.89 -0.36 12.55
CA SER A 171 -22.72 -0.05 13.73
C SER A 171 -22.19 -0.63 15.04
N SER A 172 -21.38 -1.69 14.97
CA SER A 172 -20.70 -2.28 16.14
C SER A 172 -19.45 -1.52 16.59
N ARG A 173 -19.01 -0.49 15.85
CA ARG A 173 -17.80 0.28 16.15
C ARG A 173 -18.14 1.57 16.85
N ILE A 174 -17.40 1.85 17.91
CA ILE A 174 -17.45 3.16 18.58
C ILE A 174 -16.45 4.06 17.84
N TYR A 175 -16.97 4.99 17.07
CA TYR A 175 -16.15 6.05 16.48
C TYR A 175 -15.90 7.11 17.55
N LYS A 176 -14.66 7.22 18.00
CA LYS A 176 -14.21 8.30 18.88
C LYS A 176 -13.72 9.48 18.04
#